data_53ce3feb1985fd3840c101f8f7486308
#
_entry.id   53ce3feb1985fd3840c101f8f7486308
#
_cell.length_a   1.000
_cell.length_b   1.000
_cell.length_c   1.000
_cell.angle_alpha   90.00
_cell.angle_beta   90.00
_cell.angle_gamma   90.00
#
_symmetry.space_group_name_H-M   'P 1'
#
loop_
_entity.id
_entity.type
_entity.pdbx_description
1 polymer ?
#
loop_
_entity_poly.entity_id
_entity_poly.type
_entity_poly.pdbx_seq_one_letter_code
_entity_poly.pdbx_strand_id
1 'polypeptide(L)'
;MFIAMNHFNVNPDRGNDFEEVWKGRESYLKDLDGFIQFSLLKGDDPGDYISHTIWESRQDFLNWAQSEHFRRAHEQSGPAKGVLEGHPQAKFYEAVIVEQGAGAAVS
;
A
#
# COMPACT_ATOMS: atom_id res chain seq x y z
N MET A 1 -10.29 6.58 -11.56
CA MET A 1 -9.23 5.92 -10.79
C MET A 1 -9.70 5.61 -9.39
N PHE A 2 -9.37 4.43 -8.94
CA PHE A 2 -9.69 3.97 -7.59
C PHE A 2 -8.44 3.96 -6.74
N ILE A 3 -8.54 4.48 -5.50
CA ILE A 3 -7.41 4.57 -4.59
C ILE A 3 -7.73 3.76 -3.33
N ALA A 4 -6.82 2.86 -2.97
CA ALA A 4 -6.92 2.10 -1.73
C ALA A 4 -5.74 2.47 -0.82
N MET A 5 -6.06 2.83 0.40
CA MET A 5 -5.07 3.20 1.42
C MET A 5 -5.21 2.31 2.63
N ASN A 6 -4.08 2.01 3.25
CA ASN A 6 -4.03 1.30 4.52
C ASN A 6 -3.14 2.09 5.47
N HIS A 7 -3.73 2.59 6.54
CA HIS A 7 -3.00 3.39 7.53
C HIS A 7 -2.45 2.49 8.63
N PHE A 8 -1.15 2.57 8.83
CA PHE A 8 -0.45 1.79 9.85
C PHE A 8 0.07 2.69 10.95
N ASN A 9 -0.17 2.29 12.18
CA ASN A 9 0.50 2.87 13.34
C ASN A 9 1.64 1.93 13.71
N VAL A 10 2.87 2.37 13.46
CA VAL A 10 4.07 1.59 13.69
C VAL A 10 4.73 2.08 14.97
N ASN A 11 5.28 1.16 15.75
CA ASN A 11 6.09 1.53 16.90
C ASN A 11 7.17 2.52 16.45
N PRO A 12 7.23 3.74 17.03
CA PRO A 12 8.16 4.77 16.56
C PRO A 12 9.62 4.33 16.53
N ASP A 13 10.00 3.40 17.40
CA ASP A 13 11.37 2.87 17.46
C ASP A 13 11.63 1.79 16.41
N ARG A 14 10.60 1.31 15.72
CA ARG A 14 10.65 0.21 14.77
C ARG A 14 10.32 0.62 13.34
N GLY A 15 10.35 1.93 13.04
CA GLY A 15 10.04 2.40 11.69
C GLY A 15 10.95 1.82 10.61
N ASN A 16 12.25 1.75 10.89
CA ASN A 16 13.20 1.17 9.94
C ASN A 16 12.92 -0.32 9.67
N ASP A 17 12.55 -1.06 10.70
CA ASP A 17 12.18 -2.48 10.55
C ASP A 17 10.95 -2.63 9.67
N PHE A 18 9.96 -1.77 9.86
CA PHE A 18 8.75 -1.76 9.04
C PHE A 18 9.09 -1.49 7.57
N GLU A 19 9.92 -0.49 7.31
CA GLU A 19 10.34 -0.15 5.95
C GLU A 19 11.10 -1.30 5.29
N GLU A 20 11.97 -1.98 6.04
CA GLU A 20 12.74 -3.11 5.52
C GLU A 20 11.85 -4.30 5.15
N VAL A 21 10.79 -4.55 5.92
CA VAL A 21 9.82 -5.60 5.59
C VAL A 21 9.18 -5.30 4.23
N TRP A 22 8.79 -4.04 3.99
CA TRP A 22 8.18 -3.66 2.72
C TRP A 22 9.16 -3.73 1.55
N LYS A 23 10.40 -3.31 1.77
CA LYS A 23 11.43 -3.35 0.71
C LYS A 23 11.80 -4.78 0.33
N GLY A 24 11.80 -5.70 1.28
CA GLY A 24 12.21 -7.08 1.05
C GLY A 24 11.11 -8.00 0.54
N ARG A 25 9.85 -7.55 0.52
CA ARG A 25 8.74 -8.41 0.11
C ARG A 25 8.68 -8.54 -1.41
N GLU A 26 8.20 -9.69 -1.87
CA GLU A 26 7.85 -9.84 -3.27
C GLU A 26 6.52 -9.14 -3.53
N SER A 27 6.50 -8.29 -4.55
CA SER A 27 5.29 -7.63 -5.00
C SER A 27 4.88 -8.21 -6.35
N TYR A 28 3.64 -8.69 -6.43
CA TYR A 28 3.07 -9.19 -7.68
C TYR A 28 2.21 -8.13 -8.37
N LEU A 29 2.19 -6.92 -7.82
CA LEU A 29 1.27 -5.86 -8.25
C LEU A 29 1.47 -5.44 -9.69
N LYS A 30 2.73 -5.31 -10.13
CA LYS A 30 3.03 -4.77 -11.45
C LYS A 30 2.52 -5.64 -12.61
N ASP A 31 2.21 -6.90 -12.33
CA ASP A 31 1.71 -7.83 -13.35
C ASP A 31 0.18 -7.92 -13.34
N LEU A 32 -0.49 -7.13 -12.53
CA LEU A 32 -1.95 -7.20 -12.38
C LEU A 32 -2.65 -6.20 -13.28
N ASP A 33 -3.78 -6.65 -13.85
CA ASP A 33 -4.62 -5.79 -14.68
C ASP A 33 -5.14 -4.62 -13.86
N GLY A 34 -5.04 -3.42 -14.43
CA GLY A 34 -5.58 -2.23 -13.82
C GLY A 34 -4.74 -1.63 -12.70
N PHE A 35 -3.64 -2.28 -12.33
CA PHE A 35 -2.74 -1.69 -11.34
C PHE A 35 -1.96 -0.54 -11.97
N ILE A 36 -1.92 0.60 -11.26
CA ILE A 36 -1.22 1.79 -11.75
C ILE A 36 0.03 2.08 -10.94
N GLN A 37 -0.10 2.16 -9.61
CA GLN A 37 1.03 2.58 -8.79
C GLN A 37 0.87 2.11 -7.35
N PHE A 38 1.98 1.80 -6.72
CA PHE A 38 2.07 1.55 -5.28
C PHE A 38 3.05 2.52 -4.65
N SER A 39 2.70 3.03 -3.48
CA SER A 39 3.60 3.86 -2.68
C SER A 39 3.46 3.49 -1.21
N LEU A 40 4.58 3.42 -0.52
CA LEU A 40 4.58 3.41 0.95
C LEU A 40 4.93 4.81 1.40
N LEU A 41 4.00 5.47 2.06
CA LEU A 41 4.13 6.85 2.47
C LEU A 41 4.55 6.89 3.94
N LYS A 42 5.50 7.76 4.24
CA LYS A 42 5.97 7.98 5.61
C LYS A 42 5.53 9.37 6.05
N GLY A 43 4.80 9.43 7.16
CA GLY A 43 4.36 10.71 7.71
C GLY A 43 5.47 11.45 8.45
N ASP A 44 5.19 12.69 8.81
CA ASP A 44 6.13 13.49 9.58
C ASP A 44 6.28 12.99 11.02
N ASP A 45 5.19 12.44 11.58
CA ASP A 45 5.24 11.86 12.91
C ASP A 45 5.86 10.47 12.87
N PRO A 46 6.74 10.13 13.81
CA PRO A 46 7.33 8.78 13.85
C PRO A 46 6.27 7.70 13.95
N GLY A 47 6.40 6.69 13.10
CA GLY A 47 5.48 5.55 13.12
C GLY A 47 4.22 5.73 12.28
N ASP A 48 4.04 6.87 11.63
CA ASP A 48 2.89 7.13 10.78
C ASP A 48 3.20 6.70 9.34
N TYR A 49 2.55 5.63 8.87
CA TYR A 49 2.77 5.09 7.53
C TYR A 49 1.44 4.81 6.83
N ILE A 50 1.44 4.96 5.53
CA ILE A 50 0.29 4.63 4.69
C ILE A 50 0.77 3.84 3.48
N SER A 51 0.18 2.67 3.23
CA SER A 51 0.31 2.02 1.93
C SER A 51 -0.76 2.59 1.02
N HIS A 52 -0.38 2.96 -0.19
CA HIS A 52 -1.23 3.69 -1.12
C HIS A 52 -1.15 3.03 -2.48
N THR A 53 -2.28 2.56 -3.00
CA THR A 53 -2.33 1.95 -4.33
C THR A 53 -3.34 2.68 -5.20
N ILE A 54 -3.00 2.81 -6.47
CA ILE A 54 -3.86 3.41 -7.48
C ILE A 54 -4.22 2.34 -8.50
N TRP A 55 -5.50 2.24 -8.82
CA TRP A 55 -6.06 1.25 -9.75
C TRP A 55 -6.93 1.95 -10.79
N GLU A 56 -7.04 1.35 -11.96
CA GLU A 56 -7.92 1.88 -12.99
C GLU A 56 -9.39 1.87 -12.56
N SER A 57 -9.79 0.82 -11.82
CA SER A 57 -11.16 0.70 -11.33
C SER A 57 -11.20 -0.02 -9.98
N ARG A 58 -12.33 0.14 -9.29
CA ARG A 58 -12.60 -0.60 -8.06
C ARG A 58 -12.59 -2.11 -8.30
N GLN A 59 -13.11 -2.54 -9.44
CA GLN A 59 -13.17 -3.97 -9.75
C GLN A 59 -11.78 -4.58 -9.87
N ASP A 60 -10.84 -3.87 -10.46
CA ASP A 60 -9.46 -4.33 -10.55
C ASP A 60 -8.84 -4.52 -9.18
N PHE A 61 -9.08 -3.57 -8.28
CA PHE A 61 -8.63 -3.70 -6.89
C PHE A 61 -9.26 -4.93 -6.22
N LEU A 62 -10.58 -5.10 -6.37
CA LEU A 62 -11.27 -6.22 -5.76
C LEU A 62 -10.78 -7.55 -6.29
N ASN A 63 -10.49 -7.64 -7.59
CA ASN A 63 -9.93 -8.84 -8.17
C ASN A 63 -8.59 -9.21 -7.52
N TRP A 64 -7.74 -8.22 -7.29
CA TRP A 64 -6.49 -8.45 -6.60
C TRP A 64 -6.70 -8.83 -5.13
N ALA A 65 -7.56 -8.11 -4.42
CA ALA A 65 -7.80 -8.33 -2.99
C ALA A 65 -8.38 -9.71 -2.70
N GLN A 66 -9.02 -10.33 -3.70
CA GLN A 66 -9.59 -11.67 -3.59
C GLN A 66 -8.68 -12.74 -4.18
N SER A 67 -7.49 -12.37 -4.67
CA SER A 67 -6.59 -13.28 -5.35
C SER A 67 -5.67 -14.03 -4.39
N GLU A 68 -5.09 -15.12 -4.89
CA GLU A 68 -4.05 -15.84 -4.15
C GLU A 68 -2.79 -15.01 -3.97
N HIS A 69 -2.49 -14.12 -4.92
CA HIS A 69 -1.34 -13.23 -4.81
C HIS A 69 -1.46 -12.32 -3.60
N PHE A 70 -2.65 -11.78 -3.36
CA PHE A 70 -2.92 -10.96 -2.19
C PHE A 70 -2.70 -11.76 -0.91
N ARG A 71 -3.26 -12.97 -0.85
CA ARG A 71 -3.13 -13.83 0.32
C ARG A 71 -1.67 -14.19 0.59
N ARG A 72 -0.93 -14.56 -0.45
CA ARG A 72 0.50 -14.90 -0.31
C ARG A 72 1.32 -13.71 0.16
N ALA A 73 1.06 -12.53 -0.39
CA ALA A 73 1.77 -11.32 0.02
C ALA A 73 1.54 -11.03 1.50
N HIS A 74 0.31 -11.23 1.99
CA HIS A 74 -0.01 -11.00 3.39
C HIS A 74 0.56 -12.08 4.30
N GLU A 75 0.64 -13.31 3.84
CA GLU A 75 1.26 -14.39 4.60
C GLU A 75 2.77 -14.18 4.75
N GLN A 76 3.42 -13.74 3.67
CA GLN A 76 4.86 -13.51 3.67
C GLN A 76 5.27 -12.28 4.47
N SER A 77 4.40 -11.28 4.50
CA SER A 77 4.68 -10.03 5.20
C SER A 77 4.05 -10.00 6.59
N GLY A 78 3.81 -11.18 7.18
CA GLY A 78 3.26 -11.26 8.53
C GLY A 78 4.00 -10.28 9.45
N PRO A 79 3.26 -9.49 10.24
CA PRO A 79 3.89 -8.45 11.03
C PRO A 79 4.89 -9.06 12.01
N ALA A 80 6.09 -8.56 12.00
CA ALA A 80 7.02 -8.85 13.08
C ALA A 80 6.37 -8.37 14.37
N LYS A 81 6.38 -9.19 15.40
CA LYS A 81 5.76 -8.83 16.67
C LYS A 81 6.34 -7.53 17.20
N GLY A 82 5.48 -6.65 17.65
CA GLY A 82 5.88 -5.38 18.24
C GLY A 82 6.18 -4.26 17.25
N VAL A 83 6.06 -4.53 15.94
CA VAL A 83 6.25 -3.49 14.94
C VAL A 83 4.99 -2.63 14.79
N LEU A 84 3.83 -3.24 14.73
CA LEU A 84 2.57 -2.50 14.60
C LEU A 84 1.93 -2.24 15.96
N GLU A 85 1.39 -1.03 16.11
CA GLU A 85 0.57 -0.65 17.25
C GLU A 85 -0.90 -0.62 16.80
N GLY A 86 -1.63 -1.68 17.08
CA GLY A 86 -3.02 -1.80 16.67
C GLY A 86 -3.19 -2.32 15.26
N HIS A 87 -4.43 -2.37 14.80
CA HIS A 87 -4.77 -2.88 13.48
C HIS A 87 -4.70 -1.79 12.43
N PRO A 88 -4.22 -2.12 11.21
CA PRO A 88 -4.27 -1.16 10.11
C PRO A 88 -5.71 -0.77 9.78
N GLN A 89 -5.89 0.46 9.32
CA GLN A 89 -7.20 0.97 8.91
C GLN A 89 -7.21 1.19 7.41
N ALA A 90 -8.11 0.47 6.73
CA ALA A 90 -8.27 0.60 5.28
C ALA A 90 -9.28 1.69 4.96
N LYS A 91 -8.95 2.48 3.93
CA LYS A 91 -9.85 3.49 3.39
C LYS A 91 -9.78 3.46 1.87
N PHE A 92 -10.91 3.74 1.23
CA PHE A 92 -11.05 3.65 -0.21
C PHE A 92 -11.63 4.94 -0.77
N TYR A 93 -11.12 5.35 -1.93
CA TYR A 93 -11.53 6.62 -2.55
C TYR A 93 -11.62 6.47 -4.05
N GLU A 94 -12.57 7.22 -4.64
CA GLU A 94 -12.58 7.44 -6.08
C GLU A 94 -11.94 8.79 -6.35
N ALA A 95 -11.01 8.85 -7.29
CA ALA A 95 -10.42 10.11 -7.70
C ALA A 95 -11.42 10.87 -8.58
N VAL A 96 -11.95 11.95 -8.05
CA VAL A 96 -12.95 12.76 -8.76
C VAL A 96 -12.29 13.67 -9.77
N ILE A 97 -11.13 14.20 -9.42
CA ILE A 97 -10.34 15.07 -10.28
C ILE A 97 -8.89 14.61 -10.22
N VAL A 98 -8.27 14.45 -11.38
CA VAL A 98 -6.85 14.11 -11.48
C VAL A 98 -6.19 15.08 -12.44
N GLU A 99 -5.22 15.82 -11.97
CA GLU A 99 -4.39 16.70 -12.79
C GLU A 99 -2.95 16.23 -12.66
N GLN A 100 -2.27 16.07 -13.79
CA GLN A 100 -0.90 15.61 -13.79
C GLN A 100 0.00 16.72 -14.32
N GLY A 101 1.07 16.99 -13.59
CA GLY A 101 2.11 17.89 -14.08
C GLY A 101 2.93 17.22 -15.18
N ALA A 102 3.70 18.01 -15.93
CA ALA A 102 4.49 17.51 -17.04
C ALA A 102 5.50 16.45 -16.60
N GLY A 103 6.03 16.53 -15.38
CA GLY A 103 6.97 15.56 -14.86
C GLY A 103 6.34 14.31 -14.25
N ALA A 104 5.03 14.30 -14.06
CA ALA A 104 4.33 13.20 -13.39
C ALA A 104 4.00 12.04 -14.33
N ALA A 105 4.27 12.18 -15.60
CA ALA A 105 4.03 11.13 -16.59
C ALA A 105 5.03 9.99 -16.47
N VAL A 106 5.98 10.13 -15.61
CA VAL A 106 7.00 9.10 -15.40
C VAL A 106 6.47 8.13 -14.37
N SER A 107 6.17 7.03 -14.77
CA SER A 107 5.73 5.99 -13.85
C SER A 107 6.38 4.68 -14.23
#